data_836a1d1c66e7812c3e9e37535a12325f
#
_entry.id   836a1d1c66e7812c3e9e37535a12325f
#
_cell.length_a   1.000
_cell.length_b   1.000
_cell.length_c   1.000
_cell.angle_alpha   90.00
_cell.angle_beta   90.00
_cell.angle_gamma   90.00
#
_symmetry.space_group_name_H-M   'P 1'
#
loop_
_entity.id
_entity.type
_entity.pdbx_description
1 polymer ?
#
loop_
_entity_poly.entity_id
_entity_poly.type
_entity_poly.pdbx_seq_one_letter_code
_entity_poly.pdbx_strand_id
1 'polypeptide(L)'
;VKYAFFDLDGTLIPVDSSILWAETLLSHVGKDEKQLRAERIQYDVDYKNGCLDINKFEDFEMKLLARFPRRELDELRVQYLKRDIMPHVLPIAVDLVKKYREAGARVVMITASYRYAVEPIAELFGIRDLICAEPEEKPDGEFTGRWISENFATQKVVNAERFIQKCGGSAADLKESAFFSDSMNDFPLLDHVARHGGKAVATNPDDRLRSTAQERHWEILELFSEHKLF
;
A
#
# COMPACT_ATOMS: atom_id res chain seq x y z
N VAL A 1 -19.96 -5.83 8.08
CA VAL A 1 -19.04 -5.46 6.97
C VAL A 1 -18.70 -6.73 6.21
N LYS A 2 -18.93 -6.73 4.88
CA LYS A 2 -18.64 -7.88 4.01
C LYS A 2 -17.18 -7.86 3.52
N TYR A 3 -16.68 -6.66 3.17
CA TYR A 3 -15.29 -6.45 2.77
C TYR A 3 -14.67 -5.36 3.64
N ALA A 4 -13.45 -5.60 4.13
CA ALA A 4 -12.65 -4.62 4.83
C ALA A 4 -11.33 -4.43 4.05
N PHE A 5 -11.21 -3.30 3.37
CA PHE A 5 -10.03 -2.92 2.62
C PHE A 5 -9.11 -2.06 3.51
N PHE A 6 -7.85 -2.39 3.54
CA PHE A 6 -6.84 -1.65 4.30
C PHE A 6 -5.72 -1.22 3.36
N ASP A 7 -5.42 0.06 3.32
CA ASP A 7 -4.14 0.52 2.83
C ASP A 7 -3.02 0.08 3.78
N LEU A 8 -1.76 0.14 3.35
CA LEU A 8 -0.63 -0.35 4.12
C LEU A 8 0.14 0.80 4.78
N ASP A 9 0.80 1.60 3.95
CA ASP A 9 1.79 2.61 4.36
C ASP A 9 1.09 3.77 5.06
N GLY A 10 1.52 4.16 6.27
CA GLY A 10 0.80 5.13 7.11
C GLY A 10 -0.50 4.62 7.73
N THR A 11 -1.09 3.56 7.21
CA THR A 11 -2.39 2.99 7.63
C THR A 11 -2.24 1.80 8.57
N LEU A 12 -1.64 0.68 8.14
CA LEU A 12 -1.38 -0.50 8.95
C LEU A 12 0.01 -0.51 9.58
N ILE A 13 0.95 0.20 8.99
CA ILE A 13 2.31 0.42 9.53
C ILE A 13 2.61 1.92 9.54
N PRO A 14 3.34 2.45 10.57
CA PRO A 14 3.66 3.89 10.69
C PRO A 14 4.84 4.33 9.81
N VAL A 15 5.16 3.58 8.77
CA VAL A 15 6.30 3.81 7.87
C VAL A 15 5.85 3.62 6.43
N ASP A 16 6.67 4.08 5.47
CA ASP A 16 6.49 3.85 4.05
C ASP A 16 7.34 2.66 3.59
N SER A 17 6.68 1.55 3.26
CA SER A 17 7.33 0.29 2.86
C SER A 17 8.10 0.43 1.54
N SER A 18 7.63 1.27 0.61
CA SER A 18 8.30 1.47 -0.67
C SER A 18 9.60 2.23 -0.50
N ILE A 19 9.62 3.26 0.37
CA ILE A 19 10.83 4.00 0.69
C ILE A 19 11.89 3.07 1.32
N LEU A 20 11.50 2.30 2.34
CA LEU A 20 12.40 1.40 3.05
C LEU A 20 12.96 0.29 2.16
N TRP A 21 12.12 -0.24 1.25
CA TRP A 21 12.56 -1.23 0.29
C TRP A 21 13.51 -0.64 -0.76
N ALA A 22 13.17 0.54 -1.32
CA ALA A 22 14.06 1.25 -2.25
C ALA A 22 15.41 1.58 -1.60
N GLU A 23 15.44 2.03 -0.34
CA GLU A 23 16.67 2.26 0.41
C GLU A 23 17.52 0.98 0.54
N THR A 24 16.87 -0.16 0.78
CA THR A 24 17.54 -1.46 0.83
C THR A 24 18.21 -1.78 -0.50
N LEU A 25 17.51 -1.61 -1.63
CA LEU A 25 18.06 -1.85 -2.96
C LEU A 25 19.15 -0.84 -3.32
N LEU A 26 18.92 0.46 -3.10
CA LEU A 26 19.85 1.52 -3.42
C LEU A 26 21.20 1.34 -2.70
N SER A 27 21.19 0.84 -1.48
CA SER A 27 22.43 0.55 -0.74
C SER A 27 23.29 -0.57 -1.37
N HIS A 28 22.76 -1.29 -2.36
CA HIS A 28 23.45 -2.42 -3.03
C HIS A 28 23.70 -2.22 -4.53
N VAL A 29 23.27 -1.07 -5.12
CA VAL A 29 23.50 -0.80 -6.58
C VAL A 29 24.91 -0.34 -6.92
N GLY A 30 25.80 -0.13 -5.94
CA GLY A 30 27.19 0.24 -6.16
C GLY A 30 27.36 1.67 -6.67
N LYS A 31 28.12 1.84 -7.77
CA LYS A 31 28.52 3.17 -8.27
C LYS A 31 27.36 4.11 -8.68
N ASP A 32 26.21 3.56 -8.99
CA ASP A 32 25.04 4.33 -9.43
C ASP A 32 24.19 4.83 -8.26
N GLU A 33 24.50 4.45 -7.02
CA GLU A 33 23.72 4.74 -5.83
C GLU A 33 23.35 6.22 -5.71
N LYS A 34 24.33 7.10 -5.82
CA LYS A 34 24.12 8.55 -5.63
C LYS A 34 23.09 9.13 -6.61
N GLN A 35 23.17 8.73 -7.88
CA GLN A 35 22.26 9.21 -8.92
C GLN A 35 20.85 8.67 -8.70
N LEU A 36 20.71 7.37 -8.50
CA LEU A 36 19.41 6.72 -8.30
C LEU A 36 18.72 7.20 -7.02
N ARG A 37 19.50 7.42 -5.96
CA ARG A 37 18.98 7.98 -4.70
C ARG A 37 18.44 9.40 -4.89
N ALA A 38 19.14 10.25 -5.64
CA ALA A 38 18.65 11.60 -5.94
C ALA A 38 17.35 11.58 -6.77
N GLU A 39 17.25 10.67 -7.74
CA GLU A 39 16.04 10.46 -8.54
C GLU A 39 14.88 9.99 -7.65
N ARG A 40 15.11 9.01 -6.77
CA ARG A 40 14.10 8.51 -5.83
C ARG A 40 13.57 9.60 -4.90
N ILE A 41 14.46 10.43 -4.34
CA ILE A 41 14.09 11.56 -3.48
C ILE A 41 13.18 12.54 -4.25
N GLN A 42 13.45 12.78 -5.54
CA GLN A 42 12.59 13.68 -6.34
C GLN A 42 11.16 13.13 -6.45
N TYR A 43 11.00 11.81 -6.63
CA TYR A 43 9.66 11.20 -6.63
C TYR A 43 8.93 11.37 -5.29
N ASP A 44 9.63 11.30 -4.16
CA ASP A 44 9.02 11.54 -2.84
C ASP A 44 8.55 12.99 -2.68
N VAL A 45 9.32 13.94 -3.21
CA VAL A 45 8.94 15.35 -3.24
C VAL A 45 7.71 15.57 -4.12
N ASP A 46 7.68 14.96 -5.30
CA ASP A 46 6.56 15.07 -6.24
C ASP A 46 5.29 14.43 -5.67
N TYR A 47 5.41 13.30 -4.96
CA TYR A 47 4.31 12.67 -4.24
C TYR A 47 3.71 13.58 -3.18
N LYS A 48 4.53 14.16 -2.31
CA LYS A 48 4.10 15.11 -1.26
C LYS A 48 3.43 16.36 -1.83
N ASN A 49 3.88 16.82 -3.00
CA ASN A 49 3.31 17.97 -3.72
C ASN A 49 2.07 17.60 -4.56
N GLY A 50 1.70 16.32 -4.66
CA GLY A 50 0.56 15.86 -5.46
C GLY A 50 0.76 15.97 -6.97
N CYS A 51 2.01 15.99 -7.44
CA CYS A 51 2.38 16.09 -8.85
C CYS A 51 3.19 14.88 -9.36
N LEU A 52 3.19 13.78 -8.61
CA LEU A 52 3.89 12.55 -8.98
C LEU A 52 3.36 12.00 -10.32
N ASP A 53 4.29 11.82 -11.28
CA ASP A 53 4.04 11.01 -12.48
C ASP A 53 4.20 9.54 -12.09
N ILE A 54 3.07 8.88 -11.81
CA ILE A 54 3.05 7.49 -11.32
C ILE A 54 3.72 6.53 -12.30
N ASN A 55 3.58 6.73 -13.61
CA ASN A 55 4.20 5.85 -14.61
C ASN A 55 5.72 5.91 -14.56
N LYS A 56 6.29 7.12 -14.43
CA LYS A 56 7.74 7.29 -14.30
C LYS A 56 8.27 6.70 -13.00
N PHE A 57 7.53 6.90 -11.92
CA PHE A 57 7.87 6.34 -10.62
C PHE A 57 7.88 4.81 -10.64
N GLU A 58 6.83 4.19 -11.15
CA GLU A 58 6.75 2.72 -11.26
C GLU A 58 7.81 2.16 -12.21
N ASP A 59 8.07 2.84 -13.34
CA ASP A 59 9.16 2.49 -14.24
C ASP A 59 10.53 2.52 -13.55
N PHE A 60 10.76 3.52 -12.69
CA PHE A 60 11.97 3.62 -11.89
C PHE A 60 12.08 2.45 -10.92
N GLU A 61 11.05 2.18 -10.13
CA GLU A 61 11.00 1.10 -9.14
C GLU A 61 11.23 -0.27 -9.81
N MET A 62 10.57 -0.53 -10.95
CA MET A 62 10.72 -1.80 -11.66
C MET A 62 12.12 -1.96 -12.26
N LYS A 63 12.71 -0.90 -12.81
CA LYS A 63 14.09 -0.92 -13.31
C LYS A 63 15.10 -1.11 -12.20
N LEU A 64 14.85 -0.52 -11.03
CA LEU A 64 15.69 -0.74 -9.85
C LEU A 64 15.63 -2.20 -9.39
N LEU A 65 14.42 -2.76 -9.29
CA LEU A 65 14.18 -4.15 -8.93
C LEU A 65 14.90 -5.12 -9.89
N ALA A 66 14.79 -4.90 -11.20
CA ALA A 66 15.39 -5.76 -12.24
C ALA A 66 16.94 -5.68 -12.34
N ARG A 67 17.59 -4.83 -11.55
CA ARG A 67 19.06 -4.79 -11.47
C ARG A 67 19.65 -5.96 -10.70
N PHE A 68 18.83 -6.62 -9.89
CA PHE A 68 19.27 -7.68 -9.00
C PHE A 68 18.72 -9.04 -9.44
N PRO A 69 19.54 -10.10 -9.39
CA PRO A 69 19.06 -11.47 -9.55
C PRO A 69 18.02 -11.80 -8.48
N ARG A 70 17.01 -12.62 -8.80
CA ARG A 70 15.93 -13.00 -7.89
C ARG A 70 16.46 -13.53 -6.55
N ARG A 71 17.49 -14.36 -6.58
CA ARG A 71 18.10 -14.89 -5.36
C ARG A 71 18.62 -13.80 -4.43
N GLU A 72 19.28 -12.79 -4.96
CA GLU A 72 19.79 -11.66 -4.19
C GLU A 72 18.64 -10.83 -3.61
N LEU A 73 17.60 -10.58 -4.43
CA LEU A 73 16.38 -9.91 -3.97
C LEU A 73 15.72 -10.66 -2.82
N ASP A 74 15.64 -11.98 -2.87
CA ASP A 74 15.03 -12.78 -1.81
C ASP A 74 15.84 -12.66 -0.49
N GLU A 75 17.17 -12.63 -0.57
CA GLU A 75 18.06 -12.40 0.59
C GLU A 75 17.88 -10.99 1.18
N LEU A 76 17.85 -9.97 0.31
CA LEU A 76 17.63 -8.56 0.71
C LEU A 76 16.23 -8.36 1.31
N ARG A 77 15.21 -8.99 0.74
CA ARG A 77 13.83 -8.92 1.23
C ARG A 77 13.69 -9.49 2.64
N VAL A 78 14.39 -10.58 2.97
CA VAL A 78 14.42 -11.13 4.33
C VAL A 78 15.03 -10.12 5.31
N GLN A 79 16.11 -9.43 4.92
CA GLN A 79 16.74 -8.41 5.76
C GLN A 79 15.82 -7.20 5.95
N TYR A 80 15.25 -6.69 4.86
CA TYR A 80 14.27 -5.61 4.86
C TYR A 80 13.10 -5.91 5.80
N LEU A 81 12.48 -7.08 5.67
CA LEU A 81 11.36 -7.46 6.53
C LEU A 81 11.75 -7.46 8.02
N LYS A 82 12.88 -8.07 8.36
CA LYS A 82 13.31 -8.19 9.77
C LYS A 82 13.75 -6.87 10.38
N ARG A 83 14.49 -6.07 9.64
CA ARG A 83 15.09 -4.83 10.13
C ARG A 83 14.13 -3.65 10.07
N ASP A 84 13.39 -3.53 8.95
CA ASP A 84 12.70 -2.29 8.62
C ASP A 84 11.17 -2.41 8.75
N ILE A 85 10.58 -3.60 8.63
CA ILE A 85 9.12 -3.75 8.66
C ILE A 85 8.62 -4.35 9.98
N MET A 86 9.16 -5.49 10.42
CA MET A 86 8.64 -6.18 11.60
C MET A 86 8.58 -5.32 12.87
N PRO A 87 9.54 -4.41 13.15
CA PRO A 87 9.45 -3.50 14.29
C PRO A 87 8.24 -2.56 14.25
N HIS A 88 7.66 -2.34 13.05
CA HIS A 88 6.54 -1.45 12.80
C HIS A 88 5.19 -2.16 12.63
N VAL A 89 5.17 -3.49 12.73
CA VAL A 89 3.93 -4.28 12.78
C VAL A 89 3.41 -4.25 14.21
N LEU A 90 2.64 -3.21 14.53
CA LEU A 90 2.17 -2.96 15.89
C LEU A 90 0.93 -3.79 16.24
N PRO A 91 0.83 -4.30 17.49
CA PRO A 91 -0.32 -5.11 17.93
C PRO A 91 -1.67 -4.45 17.67
N ILE A 92 -1.78 -3.13 17.84
CA ILE A 92 -3.03 -2.38 17.63
C ILE A 92 -3.55 -2.49 16.19
N ALA A 93 -2.64 -2.47 15.20
CA ALA A 93 -3.02 -2.63 13.79
C ALA A 93 -3.37 -4.10 13.47
N VAL A 94 -2.62 -5.05 14.04
CA VAL A 94 -2.93 -6.50 13.92
C VAL A 94 -4.31 -6.80 14.52
N ASP A 95 -4.62 -6.26 15.69
CA ASP A 95 -5.91 -6.44 16.37
C ASP A 95 -7.06 -5.80 15.57
N LEU A 96 -6.84 -4.65 14.92
CA LEU A 96 -7.82 -4.04 14.03
C LEU A 96 -8.18 -4.98 12.87
N VAL A 97 -7.17 -5.50 12.17
CA VAL A 97 -7.36 -6.47 11.07
C VAL A 97 -8.09 -7.73 11.55
N LYS A 98 -7.65 -8.28 12.70
CA LYS A 98 -8.23 -9.45 13.33
C LYS A 98 -9.70 -9.24 13.69
N LYS A 99 -10.06 -8.08 14.26
CA LYS A 99 -11.44 -7.70 14.60
C LYS A 99 -12.37 -7.81 13.38
N TYR A 100 -11.97 -7.28 12.22
CA TYR A 100 -12.79 -7.34 11.01
C TYR A 100 -12.90 -8.76 10.47
N ARG A 101 -11.82 -9.53 10.50
CA ARG A 101 -11.81 -10.94 10.08
C ARG A 101 -12.71 -11.80 10.96
N GLU A 102 -12.65 -11.64 12.29
CA GLU A 102 -13.47 -12.38 13.25
C GLU A 102 -14.96 -11.99 13.17
N ALA A 103 -15.26 -10.76 12.76
CA ALA A 103 -16.61 -10.32 12.43
C ALA A 103 -17.12 -10.86 11.08
N GLY A 104 -16.36 -11.72 10.39
CA GLY A 104 -16.75 -12.37 9.14
C GLY A 104 -16.47 -11.56 7.88
N ALA A 105 -15.78 -10.41 7.98
CA ALA A 105 -15.39 -9.65 6.81
C ALA A 105 -14.26 -10.34 6.03
N ARG A 106 -14.34 -10.29 4.70
CA ARG A 106 -13.19 -10.58 3.85
C ARG A 106 -12.22 -9.42 3.91
N VAL A 107 -11.06 -9.66 4.54
CA VAL A 107 -10.04 -8.64 4.74
C VAL A 107 -9.09 -8.62 3.54
N VAL A 108 -8.85 -7.44 2.99
CA VAL A 108 -8.07 -7.22 1.78
C VAL A 108 -7.06 -6.10 2.04
N MET A 109 -5.79 -6.32 1.77
CA MET A 109 -4.81 -5.23 1.68
C MET A 109 -4.87 -4.62 0.28
N ILE A 110 -4.96 -3.28 0.21
CA ILE A 110 -5.02 -2.54 -1.06
C ILE A 110 -4.02 -1.39 -1.04
N THR A 111 -2.85 -1.57 -1.64
CA THR A 111 -1.72 -0.63 -1.59
C THR A 111 -1.20 -0.27 -2.97
N ALA A 112 -0.62 0.93 -3.11
CA ALA A 112 0.06 1.34 -4.33
C ALA A 112 1.43 0.65 -4.52
N SER A 113 2.01 0.14 -3.44
CA SER A 113 3.28 -0.61 -3.48
C SER A 113 3.13 -1.92 -4.25
N TYR A 114 4.22 -2.48 -4.76
CA TYR A 114 4.17 -3.68 -5.62
C TYR A 114 4.31 -5.01 -4.85
N ARG A 115 3.70 -6.06 -5.40
CA ARG A 115 3.51 -7.38 -4.77
C ARG A 115 4.78 -7.93 -4.12
N TYR A 116 5.88 -7.95 -4.84
CA TYR A 116 7.10 -8.58 -4.34
C TYR A 116 7.58 -8.00 -3.00
N ALA A 117 7.41 -6.68 -2.80
CA ALA A 117 7.79 -6.02 -1.55
C ALA A 117 6.77 -6.24 -0.42
N VAL A 118 5.45 -6.23 -0.75
CA VAL A 118 4.40 -6.12 0.26
C VAL A 118 3.67 -7.43 0.60
N GLU A 119 3.73 -8.44 -0.25
CA GLU A 119 3.07 -9.73 0.00
C GLU A 119 3.48 -10.36 1.35
N PRO A 120 4.78 -10.43 1.70
CA PRO A 120 5.17 -10.95 3.01
C PRO A 120 4.74 -10.03 4.17
N ILE A 121 4.52 -8.73 3.92
CA ILE A 121 3.96 -7.83 4.94
C ILE A 121 2.48 -8.16 5.18
N ALA A 122 1.71 -8.40 4.11
CA ALA A 122 0.32 -8.84 4.24
C ALA A 122 0.19 -10.13 5.07
N GLU A 123 1.14 -11.07 4.91
CA GLU A 123 1.20 -12.30 5.71
C GLU A 123 1.40 -12.04 7.21
N LEU A 124 2.19 -11.02 7.59
CA LEU A 124 2.39 -10.64 9.00
C LEU A 124 1.07 -10.19 9.67
N PHE A 125 0.14 -9.62 8.90
CA PHE A 125 -1.22 -9.28 9.34
C PHE A 125 -2.22 -10.45 9.17
N GLY A 126 -1.79 -11.59 8.61
CA GLY A 126 -2.65 -12.72 8.28
C GLY A 126 -3.63 -12.40 7.14
N ILE A 127 -3.32 -11.42 6.29
CA ILE A 127 -4.12 -11.03 5.13
C ILE A 127 -3.66 -11.86 3.93
N ARG A 128 -4.61 -12.54 3.28
CA ARG A 128 -4.36 -13.39 2.10
C ARG A 128 -4.72 -12.69 0.79
N ASP A 129 -5.69 -11.80 0.83
CA ASP A 129 -6.17 -11.08 -0.34
C ASP A 129 -5.40 -9.75 -0.47
N LEU A 130 -4.66 -9.60 -1.56
CA LEU A 130 -3.80 -8.47 -1.82
C LEU A 130 -4.12 -7.87 -3.18
N ILE A 131 -4.41 -6.57 -3.22
CA ILE A 131 -4.56 -5.73 -4.41
C ILE A 131 -3.41 -4.72 -4.40
N CYS A 132 -2.52 -4.80 -5.37
CA CYS A 132 -1.29 -4.03 -5.40
C CYS A 132 -0.79 -3.84 -6.83
N ALA A 133 0.28 -3.07 -7.04
CA ALA A 133 0.97 -3.05 -8.32
C ALA A 133 1.66 -4.40 -8.59
N GLU A 134 1.67 -4.82 -9.85
CA GLU A 134 2.20 -6.12 -10.25
C GLU A 134 3.44 -5.95 -11.13
N PRO A 135 4.64 -6.35 -10.66
CA PRO A 135 5.81 -6.41 -11.49
C PRO A 135 5.72 -7.52 -12.53
N GLU A 136 6.28 -7.30 -13.71
CA GLU A 136 6.36 -8.34 -14.74
C GLU A 136 7.54 -9.27 -14.47
N GLU A 137 7.26 -10.58 -14.46
CA GLU A 137 8.26 -11.63 -14.28
C GLU A 137 8.50 -12.40 -15.58
N LYS A 138 9.74 -12.84 -15.79
CA LYS A 138 10.10 -13.79 -16.84
C LYS A 138 9.73 -15.22 -16.43
N PRO A 139 9.73 -16.18 -17.37
CA PRO A 139 9.47 -17.59 -17.04
C PRO A 139 10.44 -18.22 -16.03
N ASP A 140 11.64 -17.67 -15.89
CA ASP A 140 12.65 -18.10 -14.93
C ASP A 140 12.51 -17.43 -13.54
N GLY A 141 11.51 -16.56 -13.38
CA GLY A 141 11.24 -15.85 -12.14
C GLY A 141 12.00 -14.54 -11.96
N GLU A 142 12.85 -14.15 -12.91
CA GLU A 142 13.55 -12.86 -12.89
C GLU A 142 12.61 -11.72 -13.30
N PHE A 143 12.79 -10.53 -12.72
CA PHE A 143 12.01 -9.36 -13.12
C PHE A 143 12.47 -8.77 -14.44
N THR A 144 11.51 -8.31 -15.25
CA THR A 144 11.78 -7.71 -16.57
C THR A 144 12.16 -6.24 -16.49
N GLY A 145 11.88 -5.57 -15.38
CA GLY A 145 11.99 -4.12 -15.24
C GLY A 145 10.75 -3.37 -15.76
N ARG A 146 9.64 -4.07 -15.94
CA ARG A 146 8.33 -3.51 -16.30
C ARG A 146 7.28 -3.90 -15.27
N TRP A 147 6.20 -3.17 -15.24
CA TRP A 147 5.01 -3.47 -14.45
C TRP A 147 3.86 -3.92 -15.36
N ILE A 148 2.93 -4.73 -14.82
CA ILE A 148 1.76 -5.24 -15.52
C ILE A 148 0.54 -4.39 -15.23
N SER A 149 0.39 -3.96 -13.97
CA SER A 149 -0.77 -3.20 -13.50
C SER A 149 -0.42 -2.31 -12.33
N GLU A 150 -1.02 -1.13 -12.30
CA GLU A 150 -0.92 -0.17 -11.21
C GLU A 150 -2.07 -0.32 -10.20
N ASN A 151 -1.88 0.25 -9.01
CA ASN A 151 -2.92 0.34 -7.98
C ASN A 151 -2.85 1.68 -7.23
N PHE A 152 -2.88 2.79 -7.96
CA PHE A 152 -2.76 4.14 -7.41
C PHE A 152 -4.04 4.95 -7.64
N ALA A 153 -4.40 5.81 -6.68
CA ALA A 153 -5.49 6.77 -6.75
C ALA A 153 -6.82 6.16 -7.30
N THR A 154 -7.30 6.64 -8.44
CA THR A 154 -8.55 6.16 -9.06
C THR A 154 -8.50 4.70 -9.48
N GLN A 155 -7.32 4.16 -9.77
CA GLN A 155 -7.17 2.76 -10.13
C GLN A 155 -7.50 1.82 -8.95
N LYS A 156 -7.29 2.25 -7.70
CA LYS A 156 -7.75 1.49 -6.53
C LYS A 156 -9.26 1.24 -6.55
N VAL A 157 -10.07 2.19 -7.03
CA VAL A 157 -11.53 2.01 -7.18
C VAL A 157 -11.83 0.87 -8.14
N VAL A 158 -11.23 0.93 -9.34
CA VAL A 158 -11.44 -0.08 -10.39
C VAL A 158 -11.00 -1.47 -9.91
N ASN A 159 -9.86 -1.54 -9.23
CA ASN A 159 -9.31 -2.81 -8.75
C ASN A 159 -10.12 -3.39 -7.58
N ALA A 160 -10.63 -2.54 -6.66
CA ALA A 160 -11.52 -2.97 -5.59
C ALA A 160 -12.83 -3.54 -6.14
N GLU A 161 -13.45 -2.87 -7.11
CA GLU A 161 -14.68 -3.37 -7.76
C GLU A 161 -14.44 -4.70 -8.50
N ARG A 162 -13.33 -4.80 -9.26
CA ARG A 162 -12.94 -6.05 -9.92
C ARG A 162 -12.72 -7.19 -8.93
N PHE A 163 -12.12 -6.89 -7.78
CA PHE A 163 -11.95 -7.88 -6.72
C PHE A 163 -13.29 -8.35 -6.16
N ILE A 164 -14.20 -7.43 -5.85
CA ILE A 164 -15.55 -7.77 -5.39
C ILE A 164 -16.26 -8.65 -6.42
N GLN A 165 -16.20 -8.30 -7.72
CA GLN A 165 -16.79 -9.09 -8.80
C GLN A 165 -16.19 -10.50 -8.90
N LYS A 166 -14.85 -10.65 -8.81
CA LYS A 166 -14.16 -11.94 -8.78
C LYS A 166 -14.61 -12.81 -7.59
N CYS A 167 -15.05 -12.19 -6.51
CA CYS A 167 -15.60 -12.86 -5.33
C CYS A 167 -17.11 -13.18 -5.47
N GLY A 168 -17.71 -12.96 -6.64
CA GLY A 168 -19.15 -13.17 -6.88
C GLY A 168 -20.05 -12.06 -6.34
N GLY A 169 -19.47 -10.92 -5.96
CA GLY A 169 -20.19 -9.74 -5.51
C GLY A 169 -20.43 -8.72 -6.63
N SER A 170 -20.92 -7.56 -6.23
CA SER A 170 -21.21 -6.42 -7.10
C SER A 170 -20.90 -5.09 -6.40
N ALA A 171 -20.99 -3.98 -7.12
CA ALA A 171 -20.83 -2.64 -6.53
C ALA A 171 -21.82 -2.37 -5.37
N ALA A 172 -22.99 -3.05 -5.33
CA ALA A 172 -23.93 -2.96 -4.23
C ALA A 172 -23.33 -3.44 -2.89
N ASP A 173 -22.29 -4.30 -2.91
CA ASP A 173 -21.61 -4.78 -1.71
C ASP A 173 -20.72 -3.72 -1.06
N LEU A 174 -20.46 -2.61 -1.75
CA LEU A 174 -19.72 -1.46 -1.19
C LEU A 174 -20.45 -0.85 0.02
N LYS A 175 -21.79 -0.91 0.07
CA LYS A 175 -22.54 -0.46 1.24
C LYS A 175 -22.23 -1.25 2.52
N GLU A 176 -21.75 -2.48 2.36
CA GLU A 176 -21.30 -3.35 3.44
C GLU A 176 -19.77 -3.47 3.49
N SER A 177 -19.07 -2.49 2.93
CA SER A 177 -17.62 -2.46 2.92
C SER A 177 -17.09 -1.34 3.81
N ALA A 178 -15.85 -1.51 4.25
CA ALA A 178 -15.07 -0.48 4.93
C ALA A 178 -13.74 -0.29 4.19
N PHE A 179 -13.26 0.95 4.09
CA PHE A 179 -11.93 1.25 3.58
C PHE A 179 -11.18 2.17 4.54
N PHE A 180 -9.94 1.80 4.84
CA PHE A 180 -9.03 2.45 5.78
C PHE A 180 -7.83 3.00 5.02
N SER A 181 -7.54 4.28 5.14
CA SER A 181 -6.39 4.93 4.53
C SER A 181 -5.97 6.20 5.28
N ASP A 182 -4.69 6.54 5.21
CA ASP A 182 -4.07 7.72 5.82
C ASP A 182 -3.94 8.90 4.84
N SER A 183 -4.03 8.66 3.53
CA SER A 183 -3.62 9.58 2.48
C SER A 183 -4.76 10.14 1.66
N MET A 184 -4.65 11.42 1.32
CA MET A 184 -5.54 12.10 0.36
C MET A 184 -5.47 11.50 -1.06
N ASN A 185 -4.40 10.77 -1.39
CA ASN A 185 -4.31 10.04 -2.67
C ASN A 185 -5.36 8.93 -2.79
N ASP A 186 -5.85 8.42 -1.67
CA ASP A 186 -6.88 7.40 -1.59
C ASP A 186 -8.31 7.96 -1.47
N PHE A 187 -8.44 9.30 -1.51
CA PHE A 187 -9.75 9.95 -1.52
C PHE A 187 -10.72 9.34 -2.54
N PRO A 188 -10.31 9.00 -3.79
CA PRO A 188 -11.24 8.41 -4.74
C PRO A 188 -11.94 7.15 -4.22
N LEU A 189 -11.22 6.24 -3.55
CA LEU A 189 -11.81 5.01 -3.03
C LEU A 189 -12.57 5.26 -1.71
N LEU A 190 -12.07 6.12 -0.83
CA LEU A 190 -12.79 6.53 0.39
C LEU A 190 -14.15 7.14 0.05
N ASP A 191 -14.18 8.12 -0.87
CA ASP A 191 -15.41 8.78 -1.31
C ASP A 191 -16.35 7.80 -2.03
N HIS A 192 -15.79 6.91 -2.86
CA HIS A 192 -16.55 5.89 -3.56
C HIS A 192 -17.27 4.94 -2.59
N VAL A 193 -16.57 4.41 -1.59
CA VAL A 193 -17.16 3.56 -0.54
C VAL A 193 -18.22 4.33 0.24
N ALA A 194 -17.93 5.57 0.66
CA ALA A 194 -18.87 6.40 1.42
C ALA A 194 -20.16 6.71 0.64
N ARG A 195 -20.05 7.07 -0.65
CA ARG A 195 -21.21 7.34 -1.51
C ARG A 195 -22.12 6.14 -1.73
N HIS A 196 -21.58 4.93 -1.63
CA HIS A 196 -22.38 3.70 -1.66
C HIS A 196 -22.96 3.31 -0.30
N GLY A 197 -22.75 4.13 0.75
CA GLY A 197 -23.21 3.86 2.10
C GLY A 197 -22.31 2.93 2.91
N GLY A 198 -21.12 2.65 2.42
CA GLY A 198 -20.07 1.95 3.15
C GLY A 198 -19.31 2.87 4.11
N LYS A 199 -18.32 2.33 4.80
CA LYS A 199 -17.58 3.00 5.86
C LYS A 199 -16.23 3.49 5.32
N ALA A 200 -16.08 4.81 5.13
CA ALA A 200 -14.78 5.44 4.90
C ALA A 200 -14.14 5.79 6.26
N VAL A 201 -12.91 5.33 6.48
CA VAL A 201 -12.16 5.54 7.72
C VAL A 201 -10.83 6.21 7.41
N ALA A 202 -10.71 7.48 7.78
CA ALA A 202 -9.46 8.19 7.71
C ALA A 202 -8.57 7.73 8.88
N THR A 203 -7.58 6.89 8.59
CA THR A 203 -6.73 6.21 9.57
C THR A 203 -5.37 6.88 9.64
N ASN A 204 -4.99 7.41 10.81
CA ASN A 204 -3.76 8.24 10.98
C ASN A 204 -3.62 9.35 9.93
N PRO A 205 -4.70 10.05 9.55
CA PRO A 205 -4.74 10.83 8.32
C PRO A 205 -3.75 11.99 8.32
N ASP A 206 -3.24 12.30 7.12
CA ASP A 206 -2.58 13.57 6.86
C ASP A 206 -3.55 14.76 7.10
N ASP A 207 -3.04 15.99 7.18
CA ASP A 207 -3.86 17.17 7.47
C ASP A 207 -4.97 17.41 6.45
N ARG A 208 -4.73 17.07 5.17
CA ARG A 208 -5.70 17.25 4.08
C ARG A 208 -6.84 16.23 4.19
N LEU A 209 -6.49 14.95 4.40
CA LEU A 209 -7.49 13.91 4.59
C LEU A 209 -8.26 14.11 5.89
N ARG A 210 -7.60 14.55 6.97
CA ARG A 210 -8.23 14.88 8.25
C ARG A 210 -9.31 15.96 8.08
N SER A 211 -8.98 17.07 7.42
CA SER A 211 -9.94 18.13 7.14
C SER A 211 -11.11 17.63 6.31
N THR A 212 -10.83 16.86 5.26
CA THR A 212 -11.85 16.25 4.40
C THR A 212 -12.74 15.28 5.18
N ALA A 213 -12.18 14.44 6.04
CA ALA A 213 -12.92 13.49 6.87
C ALA A 213 -13.88 14.20 7.85
N GLN A 214 -13.43 15.31 8.45
CA GLN A 214 -14.27 16.14 9.31
C GLN A 214 -15.45 16.77 8.53
N GLU A 215 -15.20 17.36 7.36
CA GLU A 215 -16.23 17.94 6.50
C GLU A 215 -17.26 16.90 6.01
N ARG A 216 -16.79 15.69 5.73
CA ARG A 216 -17.60 14.58 5.23
C ARG A 216 -18.22 13.72 6.32
N HIS A 217 -17.94 13.99 7.60
CA HIS A 217 -18.33 13.19 8.74
C HIS A 217 -17.90 11.72 8.65
N TRP A 218 -16.71 11.48 8.08
CA TRP A 218 -16.09 10.17 8.07
C TRP A 218 -15.47 9.86 9.43
N GLU A 219 -15.34 8.58 9.75
CA GLU A 219 -14.63 8.16 10.95
C GLU A 219 -13.14 8.52 10.84
N ILE A 220 -12.57 9.06 11.93
CA ILE A 220 -11.14 9.28 12.07
C ILE A 220 -10.62 8.31 13.12
N LEU A 221 -9.60 7.52 12.75
CA LEU A 221 -8.99 6.53 13.62
C LEU A 221 -7.49 6.83 13.76
N GLU A 222 -7.04 7.01 15.00
CA GLU A 222 -5.62 7.24 15.32
C GLU A 222 -5.05 5.96 15.91
N LEU A 223 -4.30 5.20 15.11
CA LEU A 223 -3.63 3.98 15.56
C LEU A 223 -2.23 4.26 16.14
N PHE A 224 -1.55 5.31 15.64
CA PHE A 224 -0.15 5.57 15.92
C PHE A 224 0.10 6.90 16.63
N SER A 225 -0.89 7.42 17.38
CA SER A 225 -0.75 8.72 18.08
C SER A 225 0.45 8.79 19.01
N GLU A 226 0.86 7.65 19.60
CA GLU A 226 2.04 7.55 20.46
C GLU A 226 3.32 7.15 19.70
N HIS A 227 3.23 6.86 18.38
CA HIS A 227 4.29 6.28 17.56
C HIS A 227 4.54 7.07 16.27
N LYS A 228 4.01 8.30 16.16
CA LYS A 228 4.31 9.16 15.00
C LYS A 228 5.80 9.46 14.94
N LEU A 229 6.48 8.79 14.01
CA LEU A 229 7.92 8.96 13.74
C LEU A 229 8.22 10.03 12.67
N PHE A 230 7.18 10.78 12.20
CA PHE A 230 7.36 11.80 11.16
C PHE A 230 6.46 13.01 11.39
#